data_2f646d11f6de65cbac9c9dc1c824228f
#
_entry.id   2f646d11f6de65cbac9c9dc1c824228f
#
_cell.length_a   1.000
_cell.length_b   1.000
_cell.length_c   1.000
_cell.angle_alpha   90.00
_cell.angle_beta   90.00
_cell.angle_gamma   90.00
#
_symmetry.space_group_name_H-M   'P 1'
#
loop_
_entity.id
_entity.type
_entity.pdbx_description
1 polymer ?
#
loop_
_entity_poly.entity_id
_entity_poly.type
_entity_poly.pdbx_seq_one_letter_code
_entity_poly.pdbx_strand_id
1 'polypeptide(L)'
;MKNIAIVFFVLCVQLWNAQNVFLTRIEKINDNTDKFLYKKDDAIADAIYLGIVDVQGFSKDDAAVFSLLYKKAKEIGANTFTLKPFENVDGTPQPFNPANYRLALYYTPKEKLKVQNGMIYIFASSEKDQKINVNKKRLHVITQDIYKN
;
A
#
# COMPACT_ATOMS: atom_id res chain seq x y z
N MET A 1 -19.33 39.21 7.82
CA MET A 1 -18.01 38.88 7.29
C MET A 1 -17.17 38.03 8.24
N LYS A 2 -17.20 38.24 9.57
CA LYS A 2 -16.42 37.45 10.56
C LYS A 2 -16.74 35.94 10.54
N ASN A 3 -18.01 35.58 10.37
CA ASN A 3 -18.44 34.16 10.38
C ASN A 3 -18.08 33.39 9.11
N ILE A 4 -17.97 34.10 7.95
CA ILE A 4 -17.53 33.49 6.69
C ILE A 4 -16.05 33.11 6.74
N ALA A 5 -15.22 33.95 7.37
CA ALA A 5 -13.79 33.69 7.54
C ALA A 5 -13.54 32.46 8.44
N ILE A 6 -14.36 32.27 9.48
CA ILE A 6 -14.26 31.09 10.38
C ILE A 6 -14.65 29.81 9.62
N VAL A 7 -15.72 29.83 8.83
CA VAL A 7 -16.15 28.67 8.02
C VAL A 7 -15.09 28.32 6.99
N PHE A 8 -14.47 29.32 6.35
CA PHE A 8 -13.39 29.09 5.38
C PHE A 8 -12.14 28.51 6.05
N PHE A 9 -11.79 28.97 7.25
CA PHE A 9 -10.67 28.46 8.01
C PHE A 9 -10.87 27.01 8.45
N VAL A 10 -12.08 26.63 8.90
CA VAL A 10 -12.42 25.25 9.27
C VAL A 10 -12.40 24.33 8.06
N LEU A 11 -12.83 24.77 6.88
CA LEU A 11 -12.72 24.01 5.63
C LEU A 11 -11.26 23.79 5.21
N CYS A 12 -10.40 24.78 5.36
CA CYS A 12 -8.96 24.65 5.04
C CYS A 12 -8.23 23.65 5.93
N VAL A 13 -8.60 23.54 7.21
CA VAL A 13 -7.94 22.63 8.16
C VAL A 13 -8.24 21.15 7.83
N GLN A 14 -9.36 20.85 7.18
CA GLN A 14 -9.74 19.49 6.81
C GLN A 14 -8.94 18.92 5.61
N LEU A 15 -8.27 19.78 4.84
CA LEU A 15 -7.49 19.36 3.66
C LEU A 15 -6.07 18.85 3.99
N TRP A 16 -5.63 18.91 5.24
CA TRP A 16 -4.23 18.69 5.62
C TRP A 16 -3.87 17.26 6.04
N ASN A 17 -4.81 16.31 6.01
CA ASN A 17 -4.57 14.96 6.51
C ASN A 17 -4.79 13.86 5.45
N ALA A 18 -4.62 14.14 4.17
CA ALA A 18 -4.76 13.14 3.14
C ALA A 18 -3.40 12.56 2.73
N GLN A 19 -3.18 11.30 3.02
CA GLN A 19 -2.14 10.56 2.33
C GLN A 19 -2.60 10.34 0.90
N ASN A 20 -1.73 10.67 -0.05
CA ASN A 20 -2.02 10.59 -1.47
C ASN A 20 -1.37 9.33 -2.06
N VAL A 21 -2.12 8.62 -2.89
CA VAL A 21 -1.67 7.44 -3.61
C VAL A 21 -1.78 7.71 -5.10
N PHE A 22 -0.64 7.74 -5.79
CA PHE A 22 -0.57 8.12 -7.19
C PHE A 22 0.01 6.97 -8.03
N LEU A 23 -0.65 6.67 -9.16
CA LEU A 23 0.01 5.94 -10.24
C LEU A 23 0.94 6.91 -10.96
N THR A 24 2.24 6.84 -10.66
CA THR A 24 3.25 7.76 -11.22
C THR A 24 3.83 7.25 -12.54
N ARG A 25 3.67 5.96 -12.81
CA ARG A 25 4.11 5.35 -14.06
C ARG A 25 3.22 4.18 -14.42
N ILE A 26 2.75 4.13 -15.66
CA ILE A 26 2.03 3.02 -16.25
C ILE A 26 2.80 2.59 -17.50
N GLU A 27 3.35 1.38 -17.48
CA GLU A 27 4.03 0.78 -18.64
C GLU A 27 3.09 -0.12 -19.42
N LYS A 28 2.24 -0.83 -18.71
CA LYS A 28 1.30 -1.79 -19.29
C LYS A 28 0.06 -1.92 -18.43
N ILE A 29 -1.07 -2.15 -19.07
CA ILE A 29 -2.30 -2.56 -18.41
C ILE A 29 -2.54 -4.02 -18.74
N ASN A 30 -2.94 -4.81 -17.76
CA ASN A 30 -3.28 -6.22 -17.93
C ASN A 30 -4.73 -6.45 -17.51
N ASP A 31 -5.45 -7.23 -18.29
CA ASP A 31 -6.81 -7.66 -17.91
C ASP A 31 -6.69 -8.81 -16.89
N ASN A 32 -6.93 -8.50 -15.63
CA ASN A 32 -6.77 -9.43 -14.52
C ASN A 32 -7.92 -9.31 -13.54
N THR A 33 -8.62 -10.43 -13.35
CA THR A 33 -9.76 -10.53 -12.42
C THR A 33 -9.38 -11.05 -11.03
N ASP A 34 -8.09 -11.29 -10.76
CA ASP A 34 -7.64 -11.73 -9.44
C ASP A 34 -7.94 -10.65 -8.40
N LYS A 35 -8.63 -11.05 -7.33
CA LYS A 35 -9.02 -10.15 -6.23
C LYS A 35 -7.91 -9.89 -5.23
N PHE A 36 -6.82 -10.66 -5.28
CA PHE A 36 -5.73 -10.54 -4.33
C PHE A 36 -4.62 -9.64 -4.86
N LEU A 37 -3.87 -9.04 -3.94
CA LEU A 37 -2.66 -8.29 -4.20
C LEU A 37 -1.56 -8.86 -3.30
N TYR A 38 -0.58 -9.54 -3.90
CA TYR A 38 0.44 -10.28 -3.18
C TYR A 38 1.71 -9.44 -3.03
N LYS A 39 2.23 -9.36 -1.80
CA LYS A 39 3.56 -8.80 -1.57
C LYS A 39 4.62 -9.83 -1.95
N LYS A 40 5.67 -9.38 -2.62
CA LYS A 40 6.88 -10.16 -2.89
C LYS A 40 8.09 -9.35 -2.45
N ASP A 41 9.08 -10.02 -1.88
CA ASP A 41 10.30 -9.37 -1.39
C ASP A 41 11.40 -9.38 -2.47
N ASP A 42 11.35 -10.32 -3.41
CA ASP A 42 12.33 -10.47 -4.49
C ASP A 42 11.78 -10.09 -5.86
N ALA A 43 12.69 -9.76 -6.78
CA ALA A 43 12.38 -9.59 -8.18
C ALA A 43 11.75 -10.88 -8.74
N ILE A 44 10.55 -10.77 -9.29
CA ILE A 44 9.79 -11.92 -9.78
C ILE A 44 10.22 -12.16 -11.21
N ALA A 45 11.04 -13.18 -11.45
CA ALA A 45 11.62 -13.49 -12.76
C ALA A 45 10.58 -13.67 -13.88
N ASP A 46 9.35 -14.08 -13.55
CA ASP A 46 8.29 -14.34 -14.53
C ASP A 46 7.10 -13.36 -14.42
N ALA A 47 7.27 -12.25 -13.73
CA ALA A 47 6.23 -11.25 -13.58
C ALA A 47 6.31 -10.18 -14.68
N ILE A 48 5.16 -9.78 -15.17
CA ILE A 48 5.04 -8.67 -16.10
C ILE A 48 5.00 -7.37 -15.30
N TYR A 49 5.98 -6.52 -15.48
CA TYR A 49 5.99 -5.18 -14.90
C TYR A 49 4.88 -4.33 -15.50
N LEU A 50 4.08 -3.68 -14.65
CA LEU A 50 2.93 -2.87 -15.08
C LEU A 50 3.12 -1.38 -14.81
N GLY A 51 3.83 -1.03 -13.72
CA GLY A 51 4.00 0.37 -13.39
C GLY A 51 4.46 0.63 -11.97
N ILE A 52 4.33 1.88 -11.56
CA ILE A 52 4.73 2.37 -10.23
C ILE A 52 3.57 3.11 -9.57
N VAL A 53 3.40 2.85 -8.28
CA VAL A 53 2.57 3.65 -7.41
C VAL A 53 3.42 4.29 -6.32
N ASP A 54 3.27 5.60 -6.12
CA ASP A 54 3.89 6.36 -5.05
C ASP A 54 2.84 6.67 -3.98
N VAL A 55 3.24 6.51 -2.73
CA VAL A 55 2.45 6.85 -1.55
C VAL A 55 3.15 7.99 -0.84
N GLN A 56 2.48 9.13 -0.69
CA GLN A 56 3.05 10.35 -0.12
C GLN A 56 2.11 10.96 0.92
N GLY A 57 2.70 11.53 1.96
CA GLY A 57 2.01 12.16 3.06
C GLY A 57 1.88 11.24 4.27
N PHE A 58 1.39 11.79 5.36
CA PHE A 58 1.22 11.08 6.62
C PHE A 58 -0.26 10.70 6.80
N SER A 59 -0.54 9.45 7.13
CA SER A 59 -1.88 9.00 7.52
C SER A 59 -1.78 8.18 8.80
N LYS A 60 -2.79 8.33 9.65
CA LYS A 60 -2.99 7.46 10.81
C LYS A 60 -3.90 6.26 10.49
N ASP A 61 -4.36 6.15 9.25
CA ASP A 61 -5.25 5.09 8.77
C ASP A 61 -4.60 4.31 7.63
N ASP A 62 -3.74 3.37 7.99
CA ASP A 62 -3.04 2.51 7.03
C ASP A 62 -4.01 1.65 6.21
N ALA A 63 -5.18 1.32 6.76
CA ALA A 63 -6.19 0.54 6.05
C ALA A 63 -6.81 1.37 4.91
N ALA A 64 -7.08 2.65 5.13
CA ALA A 64 -7.56 3.55 4.09
C ALA A 64 -6.51 3.74 2.99
N VAL A 65 -5.25 3.92 3.38
CA VAL A 65 -4.13 4.04 2.42
C VAL A 65 -4.00 2.77 1.58
N PHE A 66 -4.01 1.61 2.23
CA PHE A 66 -3.94 0.34 1.51
C PHE A 66 -5.14 0.13 0.58
N SER A 67 -6.34 0.56 0.97
CA SER A 67 -7.52 0.51 0.11
C SER A 67 -7.35 1.34 -1.17
N LEU A 68 -6.78 2.55 -1.06
CA LEU A 68 -6.46 3.39 -2.21
C LEU A 68 -5.39 2.76 -3.10
N LEU A 69 -4.32 2.25 -2.49
CA LEU A 69 -3.25 1.54 -3.19
C LEU A 69 -3.79 0.33 -3.95
N TYR A 70 -4.60 -0.49 -3.28
CA TYR A 70 -5.24 -1.65 -3.89
C TYR A 70 -6.08 -1.24 -5.10
N LYS A 71 -6.91 -0.20 -4.97
CA LYS A 71 -7.72 0.32 -6.08
C LYS A 71 -6.83 0.72 -7.26
N LYS A 72 -5.76 1.49 -7.01
CA LYS A 72 -4.81 1.91 -8.04
C LYS A 72 -4.09 0.74 -8.71
N ALA A 73 -3.67 -0.26 -7.95
CA ALA A 73 -3.06 -1.46 -8.49
C ALA A 73 -4.03 -2.24 -9.39
N LYS A 74 -5.31 -2.33 -8.97
CA LYS A 74 -6.35 -3.02 -9.76
C LYS A 74 -6.75 -2.27 -11.03
N GLU A 75 -6.65 -0.95 -11.06
CA GLU A 75 -6.88 -0.15 -12.27
C GLU A 75 -5.97 -0.57 -13.44
N ILE A 76 -4.77 -1.05 -13.16
CA ILE A 76 -3.83 -1.54 -14.19
C ILE A 76 -3.69 -3.08 -14.23
N GLY A 77 -4.53 -3.80 -13.49
CA GLY A 77 -4.56 -5.26 -13.46
C GLY A 77 -3.43 -5.93 -12.68
N ALA A 78 -2.81 -5.22 -11.73
CA ALA A 78 -1.78 -5.81 -10.89
C ALA A 78 -2.37 -6.80 -9.87
N ASN A 79 -1.63 -7.88 -9.63
CA ASN A 79 -1.90 -8.82 -8.55
C ASN A 79 -0.69 -9.02 -7.62
N THR A 80 0.42 -8.37 -7.93
CA THR A 80 1.65 -8.51 -7.16
C THR A 80 2.35 -7.16 -7.04
N PHE A 81 3.02 -6.91 -5.92
CA PHE A 81 3.83 -5.72 -5.74
C PHE A 81 5.11 -6.02 -4.96
N THR A 82 6.11 -5.18 -5.16
CA THR A 82 7.36 -5.14 -4.40
C THR A 82 7.62 -3.73 -3.89
N LEU A 83 8.31 -3.60 -2.76
CA LEU A 83 8.85 -2.32 -2.34
C LEU A 83 9.97 -1.91 -3.31
N LYS A 84 9.89 -0.70 -3.84
CA LYS A 84 10.95 -0.11 -4.65
C LYS A 84 11.49 1.13 -3.92
N PRO A 85 12.66 1.04 -3.29
CA PRO A 85 13.24 2.19 -2.59
C PRO A 85 13.42 3.38 -3.54
N PHE A 86 13.32 4.59 -3.03
CA PHE A 86 13.86 5.75 -3.70
C PHE A 86 15.39 5.68 -3.70
N GLU A 87 16.00 6.30 -4.67
CA GLU A 87 17.45 6.34 -4.81
C GLU A 87 17.96 7.76 -4.52
N ASN A 88 19.09 7.85 -3.87
CA ASN A 88 19.86 9.08 -3.75
C ASN A 88 20.49 9.45 -5.09
N VAL A 89 21.09 10.65 -5.17
CA VAL A 89 21.77 11.14 -6.38
C VAL A 89 22.94 10.23 -6.80
N ASP A 90 23.55 9.54 -5.85
CA ASP A 90 24.64 8.58 -6.05
C ASP A 90 24.17 7.15 -6.39
N GLY A 91 22.84 6.94 -6.52
CA GLY A 91 22.24 5.64 -6.82
C GLY A 91 22.06 4.72 -5.62
N THR A 92 22.42 5.15 -4.41
CA THR A 92 22.18 4.34 -3.19
C THR A 92 20.70 4.35 -2.80
N PRO A 93 20.13 3.19 -2.37
CA PRO A 93 18.75 3.14 -1.94
C PRO A 93 18.54 3.94 -0.66
N GLN A 94 17.47 4.72 -0.64
CA GLN A 94 17.04 5.42 0.56
C GLN A 94 16.38 4.44 1.56
N PRO A 95 16.52 4.68 2.87
CA PRO A 95 15.80 3.92 3.88
C PRO A 95 14.29 4.07 3.71
N PHE A 96 13.55 3.03 4.10
CA PHE A 96 12.08 3.06 4.05
C PHE A 96 11.52 4.21 4.91
N ASN A 97 10.64 4.99 4.30
CA ASN A 97 9.90 6.05 4.97
C ASN A 97 8.39 5.79 4.83
N PRO A 98 7.66 5.52 5.92
CA PRO A 98 6.22 5.24 5.87
C PRO A 98 5.37 6.40 5.34
N ALA A 99 5.90 7.64 5.41
CA ALA A 99 5.22 8.81 4.85
C ALA A 99 5.56 9.07 3.38
N ASN A 100 6.52 8.35 2.81
CA ASN A 100 6.92 8.52 1.41
C ASN A 100 7.61 7.26 0.91
N TYR A 101 6.86 6.40 0.24
CA TYR A 101 7.39 5.15 -0.30
C TYR A 101 6.82 4.83 -1.69
N ARG A 102 7.50 3.96 -2.37
CA ARG A 102 7.21 3.55 -3.74
C ARG A 102 7.04 2.05 -3.83
N LEU A 103 6.05 1.62 -4.61
CA LEU A 103 5.84 0.22 -4.95
C LEU A 103 5.89 0.03 -6.45
N ALA A 104 6.58 -1.02 -6.87
CA ALA A 104 6.51 -1.52 -8.23
C ALA A 104 5.37 -2.55 -8.33
N LEU A 105 4.54 -2.41 -9.35
CA LEU A 105 3.35 -3.21 -9.59
C LEU A 105 3.58 -4.19 -10.73
N TYR A 106 3.13 -5.43 -10.53
CA TYR A 106 3.30 -6.51 -11.49
C TYR A 106 2.03 -7.33 -11.66
N TYR A 107 1.94 -7.99 -12.80
CA TYR A 107 1.07 -9.15 -12.99
C TYR A 107 1.91 -10.41 -12.95
N THR A 108 1.56 -11.34 -12.08
CA THR A 108 2.17 -12.67 -11.98
C THR A 108 1.11 -13.72 -12.28
N PRO A 109 1.33 -14.62 -13.26
CA PRO A 109 0.43 -15.74 -13.51
C PRO A 109 0.23 -16.59 -12.26
N LYS A 110 -0.97 -17.13 -12.06
CA LYS A 110 -1.32 -17.90 -10.85
C LYS A 110 -0.40 -19.08 -10.59
N GLU A 111 0.06 -19.74 -11.64
CA GLU A 111 0.96 -20.89 -11.59
C GLU A 111 2.34 -20.52 -11.03
N LYS A 112 2.71 -19.25 -11.14
CA LYS A 112 3.98 -18.69 -10.65
C LYS A 112 3.85 -18.03 -9.28
N LEU A 113 2.64 -17.78 -8.82
CA LEU A 113 2.37 -17.35 -7.46
C LEU A 113 2.61 -18.56 -6.52
N LYS A 114 3.82 -18.70 -6.02
CA LYS A 114 4.10 -19.62 -4.91
C LYS A 114 3.39 -19.06 -3.67
N VAL A 115 2.13 -19.41 -3.51
CA VAL A 115 1.40 -19.13 -2.27
C VAL A 115 2.02 -20.03 -1.21
N GLN A 116 2.60 -19.45 -0.17
CA GLN A 116 2.98 -20.22 1.01
C GLN A 116 1.68 -20.71 1.66
N ASN A 117 1.33 -21.96 1.39
CA ASN A 117 0.11 -22.56 1.91
C ASN A 117 0.15 -22.54 3.44
N GLY A 118 -0.87 -21.95 4.06
CA GLY A 118 -1.05 -21.96 5.51
C GLY A 118 -0.61 -20.69 6.25
N MET A 119 -0.07 -19.69 5.58
CA MET A 119 0.25 -18.41 6.22
C MET A 119 -0.70 -17.30 5.78
N ILE A 120 -1.26 -16.59 6.75
CA ILE A 120 -2.07 -15.39 6.54
C ILE A 120 -1.28 -14.22 7.11
N TYR A 121 -0.93 -13.26 6.26
CA TYR A 121 -0.30 -12.02 6.69
C TYR A 121 -1.41 -10.98 6.91
N ILE A 122 -1.44 -10.42 8.10
CA ILE A 122 -2.40 -9.40 8.48
C ILE A 122 -1.61 -8.12 8.72
N PHE A 123 -1.89 -7.12 7.89
CA PHE A 123 -1.35 -5.78 8.08
C PHE A 123 -2.38 -4.98 8.87
N ALA A 124 -1.99 -4.50 10.03
CA ALA A 124 -2.81 -3.70 10.92
C ALA A 124 -2.11 -2.38 11.24
N SER A 125 -2.88 -1.37 11.64
CA SER A 125 -2.30 -0.12 12.12
C SER A 125 -1.45 -0.37 13.37
N SER A 126 -0.28 0.25 13.44
CA SER A 126 0.57 0.22 14.63
C SER A 126 0.00 1.00 15.82
N GLU A 127 -1.02 1.84 15.59
CA GLU A 127 -1.59 2.73 16.61
C GLU A 127 -2.88 2.22 17.27
N LYS A 128 -3.48 1.15 16.74
CA LYS A 128 -4.78 0.67 17.23
C LYS A 128 -4.85 -0.84 17.27
N ASP A 129 -5.30 -1.37 18.39
CA ASP A 129 -5.68 -2.77 18.48
C ASP A 129 -6.84 -3.06 17.54
N GLN A 130 -6.72 -4.10 16.75
CA GLN A 130 -7.75 -4.50 15.79
C GLN A 130 -8.33 -5.86 16.12
N LYS A 131 -9.63 -5.99 15.92
CA LYS A 131 -10.34 -7.26 16.05
C LYS A 131 -10.65 -7.79 14.67
N ILE A 132 -10.13 -8.96 14.35
CA ILE A 132 -10.39 -9.65 13.09
C ILE A 132 -11.10 -10.96 13.34
N ASN A 133 -11.96 -11.34 12.41
CA ASN A 133 -12.62 -12.63 12.41
C ASN A 133 -12.01 -13.52 11.34
N VAL A 134 -11.41 -14.63 11.75
CA VAL A 134 -10.93 -15.66 10.84
C VAL A 134 -11.71 -16.94 11.12
N ASN A 135 -12.41 -17.47 10.12
CA ASN A 135 -13.22 -18.71 10.25
C ASN A 135 -14.17 -18.67 11.44
N LYS A 136 -14.90 -17.58 11.64
CA LYS A 136 -15.81 -17.33 12.76
C LYS A 136 -15.14 -17.25 14.14
N LYS A 137 -13.84 -17.35 14.23
CA LYS A 137 -13.07 -17.09 15.45
C LYS A 137 -12.61 -15.65 15.47
N ARG A 138 -12.86 -14.97 16.58
CA ARG A 138 -12.37 -13.62 16.82
C ARG A 138 -10.92 -13.68 17.30
N LEU A 139 -10.01 -13.06 16.56
CA LEU A 139 -8.62 -12.90 16.95
C LEU A 139 -8.38 -11.45 17.36
N HIS A 140 -7.63 -11.26 18.43
CA HIS A 140 -7.07 -9.96 18.79
C HIS A 140 -5.68 -9.84 18.18
N VAL A 141 -5.47 -8.85 17.34
CA VAL A 141 -4.15 -8.47 16.87
C VAL A 141 -3.63 -7.44 17.86
N ILE A 142 -2.70 -7.85 18.70
CA ILE A 142 -2.00 -6.94 19.60
C ILE A 142 -0.96 -6.22 18.75
N THR A 143 -0.88 -4.92 18.89
CA THR A 143 0.15 -4.10 18.28
C THR A 143 1.51 -4.54 18.84
N GLN A 144 2.23 -5.35 18.10
CA GLN A 144 3.66 -5.58 18.35
C GLN A 144 4.44 -4.95 17.22
N ASP A 145 5.46 -4.17 17.58
CA ASP A 145 6.43 -3.63 16.65
C ASP A 145 7.05 -4.78 15.81
N ILE A 146 6.58 -4.94 14.59
CA ILE A 146 7.11 -5.93 13.63
C ILE A 146 8.45 -5.44 13.04
N TYR A 147 8.99 -4.34 13.54
CA TYR A 147 10.28 -3.79 13.14
C TYR A 147 11.34 -3.95 14.25
N LYS A 148 11.60 -5.19 14.64
CA LYS A 148 12.85 -5.56 15.30
C LYS A 148 13.41 -6.77 14.56
N ASN A 149 14.20 -6.49 13.56
CA ASN A 149 15.52 -7.04 13.16
C ASN A 149 15.77 -6.72 11.69
#